data_84f04861f3331c6af386fcfcb5399d05
#
_entry.id   84f04861f3331c6af386fcfcb5399d05
#
_cell.length_a   1.000
_cell.length_b   1.000
_cell.length_c   1.000
_cell.angle_alpha   90.00
_cell.angle_beta   90.00
_cell.angle_gamma   90.00
#
_symmetry.space_group_name_H-M   'P 1'
#
loop_
_entity.id
_entity.type
_entity.pdbx_description
1 polymer ?
#
loop_
_entity_poly.entity_id
_entity_poly.type
_entity_poly.pdbx_seq_one_letter_code
_entity_poly.pdbx_strand_id
1 'polypeptide(L)'
;MTAKTYLEQHRRLTAKTHRIQEAIEEARAAAEYPGINLSGMPHSPSHRNSQEDKLIRLATLEEKLLQVILEDQETIYDIEETINKIENDKAAEVLHLRYIKCMPFEAHYNEETISTATNYSIPHVYTLHREGLKEVQQILDQRA
;
A
#
# COMPACT_ATOMS: atom_id res chain seq x y z
N MET A 1 8.56 18.04 2.56
CA MET A 1 7.48 17.08 2.23
C MET A 1 6.13 17.76 2.51
N THR A 2 5.19 17.63 1.60
CA THR A 2 3.84 18.17 1.81
C THR A 2 3.01 17.21 2.67
N ALA A 3 2.01 17.72 3.37
CA ALA A 3 1.10 16.92 4.18
C ALA A 3 0.46 15.79 3.37
N LYS A 4 0.01 16.09 2.15
CA LYS A 4 -0.58 15.10 1.26
C LYS A 4 0.40 13.98 0.91
N THR A 5 1.62 14.32 0.51
CA THR A 5 2.67 13.34 0.18
C THR A 5 2.99 12.46 1.39
N TYR A 6 3.07 13.06 2.57
CA TYR A 6 3.31 12.35 3.82
C TYR A 6 2.19 11.34 4.12
N LEU A 7 0.94 11.76 4.05
CA LEU A 7 -0.20 10.90 4.34
C LEU A 7 -0.41 9.80 3.29
N GLU A 8 -0.01 10.05 2.04
CA GLU A 8 -0.13 9.06 0.95
C GLU A 8 0.88 7.92 1.02
N GLN A 9 1.84 7.97 1.93
CA GLN A 9 2.88 6.93 2.03
C GLN A 9 2.30 5.53 2.23
N HIS A 10 1.31 5.39 3.10
CA HIS A 10 0.65 4.10 3.33
C HIS A 10 -0.01 3.57 2.05
N ARG A 11 -0.72 4.40 1.31
CA ARG A 11 -1.35 4.00 0.04
C ARG A 11 -0.32 3.54 -0.99
N ARG A 12 0.82 4.22 -1.07
CA ARG A 12 1.93 3.83 -1.97
C ARG A 12 2.51 2.48 -1.56
N LEU A 13 2.73 2.26 -0.28
CA LEU A 13 3.25 1.00 0.24
C LEU A 13 2.25 -0.14 0.04
N THR A 14 0.97 0.11 0.23
CA THR A 14 -0.09 -0.87 -0.06
C THR A 14 -0.10 -1.27 -1.54
N ALA A 15 0.00 -0.30 -2.45
CA ALA A 15 0.08 -0.58 -3.88
C ALA A 15 1.35 -1.37 -4.24
N LYS A 16 2.48 -1.04 -3.62
CA LYS A 16 3.74 -1.77 -3.80
C LYS A 16 3.63 -3.21 -3.29
N THR A 17 3.03 -3.40 -2.12
CA THR A 17 2.76 -4.72 -1.55
C THR A 17 1.94 -5.57 -2.52
N HIS A 18 0.89 -5.02 -3.09
CA HIS A 18 0.03 -5.71 -4.04
C HIS A 18 0.80 -6.15 -5.30
N ARG A 19 1.63 -5.27 -5.86
CA ARG A 19 2.47 -5.63 -7.01
C ARG A 19 3.46 -6.74 -6.70
N ILE A 20 4.05 -6.74 -5.51
CA ILE A 20 4.98 -7.80 -5.09
C ILE A 20 4.23 -9.12 -4.90
N GLN A 21 3.03 -9.11 -4.32
CA GLN A 21 2.18 -10.29 -4.18
C GLN A 21 1.83 -10.90 -5.52
N GLU A 22 1.47 -10.09 -6.52
CA GLU A 22 1.23 -10.55 -7.88
C GLU A 22 2.48 -11.20 -8.48
N ALA A 23 3.64 -10.58 -8.30
CA ALA A 23 4.90 -11.14 -8.79
C ALA A 23 5.24 -12.48 -8.10
N ILE A 24 4.92 -12.63 -6.81
CA ILE A 24 5.09 -13.88 -6.08
C ILE A 24 4.18 -14.97 -6.64
N GLU A 25 2.92 -14.67 -6.90
CA GLU A 25 1.97 -15.62 -7.48
C GLU A 25 2.44 -16.10 -8.85
N GLU A 26 2.91 -15.19 -9.70
CA GLU A 26 3.50 -15.53 -11.00
C GLU A 26 4.75 -16.39 -10.86
N ALA A 27 5.62 -16.06 -9.92
CA ALA A 27 6.85 -16.82 -9.69
C ALA A 27 6.55 -18.23 -9.15
N ARG A 28 5.54 -18.38 -8.29
CA ARG A 28 5.08 -19.68 -7.81
C ARG A 28 4.52 -20.53 -8.93
N ALA A 29 3.67 -19.97 -9.77
CA ALA A 29 3.11 -20.65 -10.93
C ALA A 29 4.21 -21.13 -11.89
N ALA A 30 5.22 -20.30 -12.13
CA ALA A 30 6.35 -20.65 -12.99
C ALA A 30 7.23 -21.76 -12.39
N ALA A 31 7.32 -21.84 -11.05
CA ALA A 31 8.08 -22.88 -10.35
C ALA A 31 7.32 -24.22 -10.25
N GLU A 32 5.99 -24.18 -10.10
CA GLU A 32 5.12 -25.35 -10.01
C GLU A 32 4.90 -26.04 -11.37
N TYR A 33 4.94 -25.28 -12.44
CA TYR A 33 4.77 -25.78 -13.80
C TYR A 33 6.06 -25.58 -14.60
N PRO A 34 7.13 -26.35 -14.30
CA PRO A 34 8.31 -26.33 -15.17
C PRO A 34 7.82 -26.76 -16.57
N GLY A 35 8.10 -25.94 -17.57
CA GLY A 35 7.62 -26.16 -18.95
C GLY A 35 7.79 -27.60 -19.37
N ILE A 36 6.76 -28.15 -20.03
CA ILE A 36 6.73 -29.52 -20.50
C ILE A 36 8.00 -29.81 -21.29
N ASN A 37 8.87 -30.63 -20.73
CA ASN A 37 10.01 -31.15 -21.43
C ASN A 37 9.48 -32.03 -22.56
N LEU A 38 9.50 -31.51 -23.77
CA LEU A 38 9.29 -32.33 -24.95
C LEU A 38 10.43 -33.37 -24.98
N SER A 39 10.08 -34.59 -24.59
CA SER A 39 10.99 -35.73 -24.51
C SER A 39 11.81 -35.90 -25.76
N GLY A 40 13.12 -35.99 -25.64
CA GLY A 40 14.05 -36.35 -26.70
C GLY A 40 15.06 -35.31 -27.08
N MET A 41 15.01 -34.12 -26.51
CA MET A 41 16.09 -33.14 -26.70
C MET A 41 17.10 -33.22 -25.55
N PRO A 42 18.41 -33.26 -25.86
CA PRO A 42 19.42 -33.27 -24.81
C PRO A 42 19.30 -31.97 -24.01
N HIS A 43 19.10 -32.12 -22.71
CA HIS A 43 19.03 -31.00 -21.80
C HIS A 43 20.37 -30.27 -21.74
N SER A 44 20.39 -29.01 -22.12
CA SER A 44 21.57 -28.20 -21.87
C SER A 44 21.72 -28.02 -20.35
N PRO A 45 22.95 -27.92 -19.80
CA PRO A 45 23.18 -27.73 -18.38
C PRO A 45 22.51 -26.49 -17.80
N SER A 46 22.08 -25.54 -18.64
CA SER A 46 21.37 -24.32 -18.26
C SER A 46 19.96 -24.57 -17.68
N HIS A 47 19.34 -25.73 -17.89
CA HIS A 47 18.01 -26.02 -17.34
C HIS A 47 18.00 -26.29 -15.84
N ARG A 48 19.08 -26.85 -15.28
CA ARG A 48 19.21 -27.02 -13.81
C ARG A 48 19.30 -25.68 -13.11
N ASN A 49 20.06 -24.74 -13.67
CA ASN A 49 20.21 -23.37 -13.13
C ASN A 49 18.90 -22.59 -13.22
N SER A 50 18.06 -22.85 -14.22
CA SER A 50 16.77 -22.19 -14.38
C SER A 50 15.78 -22.49 -13.24
N GLN A 51 15.74 -23.73 -12.72
CA GLN A 51 14.86 -24.08 -11.60
C GLN A 51 15.35 -23.49 -10.29
N GLU A 52 16.65 -23.51 -10.03
CA GLU A 52 17.26 -22.86 -8.88
C GLU A 52 17.06 -21.35 -8.93
N ASP A 53 17.24 -20.73 -10.10
CA ASP A 53 17.02 -19.29 -10.29
C ASP A 53 15.57 -18.88 -10.00
N LYS A 54 14.59 -19.71 -10.38
CA LYS A 54 13.18 -19.48 -10.08
C LYS A 54 12.91 -19.52 -8.58
N LEU A 55 13.49 -20.48 -7.87
CA LEU A 55 13.35 -20.60 -6.42
C LEU A 55 14.03 -19.44 -5.68
N ILE A 56 15.21 -19.02 -6.14
CA ILE A 56 15.93 -17.86 -5.60
C ILE A 56 15.11 -16.59 -5.80
N ARG A 57 14.54 -16.41 -6.99
CA ARG A 57 13.69 -15.27 -7.30
C ARG A 57 12.46 -15.23 -6.40
N LEU A 58 11.82 -16.36 -6.19
CA LEU A 58 10.67 -16.49 -5.27
C LEU A 58 11.05 -16.10 -3.85
N ALA A 59 12.14 -16.65 -3.32
CA ALA A 59 12.64 -16.31 -1.99
C ALA A 59 12.98 -14.83 -1.84
N THR A 60 13.61 -14.24 -2.85
CA THR A 60 13.94 -12.82 -2.88
C THR A 60 12.68 -11.93 -2.85
N LEU A 61 11.65 -12.31 -3.61
CA LEU A 61 10.37 -11.58 -3.62
C LEU A 61 9.64 -11.68 -2.28
N GLU A 62 9.66 -12.85 -1.64
CA GLU A 62 9.05 -13.05 -0.32
C GLU A 62 9.76 -12.22 0.76
N GLU A 63 11.08 -12.16 0.73
CA GLU A 63 11.86 -11.30 1.61
C GLU A 63 11.55 -9.82 1.40
N LYS A 64 11.47 -9.38 0.14
CA LYS A 64 11.10 -8.02 -0.23
C LYS A 64 9.69 -7.65 0.25
N LEU A 65 8.74 -8.58 0.11
CA LEU A 65 7.38 -8.40 0.61
C LEU A 65 7.38 -8.16 2.13
N LEU A 66 8.10 -8.97 2.89
CA LEU A 66 8.21 -8.80 4.33
C LEU A 66 8.79 -7.44 4.72
N GLN A 67 9.83 -6.99 4.04
CA GLN A 67 10.44 -5.68 4.27
C GLN A 67 9.46 -4.55 4.03
N VAL A 68 8.68 -4.62 2.95
CA VAL A 68 7.67 -3.59 2.62
C VAL A 68 6.54 -3.58 3.64
N ILE A 69 6.09 -4.76 4.11
CA ILE A 69 5.06 -4.86 5.15
C ILE A 69 5.53 -4.22 6.46
N LEU A 70 6.78 -4.47 6.87
CA LEU A 70 7.35 -3.87 8.08
C LEU A 70 7.46 -2.36 7.95
N GLU A 71 7.93 -1.86 6.81
CA GLU A 71 8.00 -0.42 6.52
C GLU A 71 6.61 0.22 6.58
N ASP A 72 5.59 -0.46 6.03
CA ASP A 72 4.21 0.03 6.05
C ASP A 72 3.64 0.09 7.47
N GLN A 73 3.93 -0.89 8.32
CA GLN A 73 3.51 -0.88 9.72
C GLN A 73 4.08 0.32 10.47
N GLU A 74 5.35 0.62 10.29
CA GLU A 74 5.99 1.80 10.88
C GLU A 74 5.38 3.09 10.34
N THR A 75 5.09 3.13 9.04
CA THR A 75 4.46 4.28 8.38
C THR A 75 3.05 4.53 8.90
N ILE A 76 2.23 3.49 9.04
CA ILE A 76 0.88 3.58 9.61
C ILE A 76 0.95 4.16 11.03
N TYR A 77 1.83 3.62 11.86
CA TYR A 77 2.01 4.09 13.24
C TYR A 77 2.35 5.59 13.29
N ASP A 78 3.31 6.02 12.49
CA ASP A 78 3.72 7.43 12.44
C ASP A 78 2.59 8.35 11.96
N ILE A 79 1.87 7.94 10.92
CA ILE A 79 0.72 8.70 10.40
C ILE A 79 -0.40 8.77 11.44
N GLU A 80 -0.73 7.67 12.09
CA GLU A 80 -1.75 7.66 13.16
C GLU A 80 -1.39 8.58 14.31
N GLU A 81 -0.14 8.57 14.75
CA GLU A 81 0.33 9.51 15.78
C GLU A 81 0.17 10.97 15.34
N THR A 82 0.47 11.26 14.09
CA THR A 82 0.33 12.62 13.54
C THR A 82 -1.14 13.03 13.48
N ILE A 83 -2.01 12.15 13.01
CA ILE A 83 -3.46 12.39 12.95
C ILE A 83 -4.04 12.62 14.34
N ASN A 84 -3.59 11.87 15.33
CA ASN A 84 -4.05 12.00 16.72
C ASN A 84 -3.66 13.33 17.36
N LYS A 85 -2.70 14.06 16.80
CA LYS A 85 -2.32 15.40 17.25
C LYS A 85 -3.17 16.52 16.68
N ILE A 86 -4.06 16.21 15.72
CA ILE A 86 -4.96 17.18 15.10
C ILE A 86 -6.03 17.59 16.12
N GLU A 87 -6.25 18.88 16.29
CA GLU A 87 -7.24 19.40 17.25
C GLU A 87 -8.68 19.20 16.78
N ASN A 88 -8.93 19.31 15.48
CA ASN A 88 -10.25 19.10 14.89
C ASN A 88 -10.53 17.60 14.73
N ASP A 89 -11.29 17.02 15.65
CA ASP A 89 -11.62 15.59 15.67
C ASP A 89 -12.30 15.11 14.38
N LYS A 90 -13.16 15.91 13.80
CA LYS A 90 -13.85 15.56 12.54
C LYS A 90 -12.89 15.52 11.36
N ALA A 91 -11.95 16.46 11.31
CA ALA A 91 -10.90 16.45 10.29
C ALA A 91 -9.97 15.24 10.48
N ALA A 92 -9.62 14.91 11.72
CA ALA A 92 -8.83 13.72 12.03
C ALA A 92 -9.54 12.45 11.56
N GLU A 93 -10.84 12.33 11.78
CA GLU A 93 -11.64 11.20 11.31
C GLU A 93 -11.62 11.06 9.79
N VAL A 94 -11.80 12.17 9.07
CA VAL A 94 -11.76 12.17 7.60
C VAL A 94 -10.38 11.75 7.09
N LEU A 95 -9.30 12.26 7.67
CA LEU A 95 -7.94 11.87 7.29
C LEU A 95 -7.67 10.39 7.60
N HIS A 96 -8.11 9.89 8.73
CA HIS A 96 -7.96 8.48 9.09
C HIS A 96 -8.67 7.57 8.07
N LEU A 97 -9.93 7.87 7.75
CA LEU A 97 -10.67 7.09 6.78
C LEU A 97 -10.07 7.16 5.38
N ARG A 98 -9.59 8.33 4.96
CA ARG A 98 -8.98 8.50 3.63
C ARG A 98 -7.63 7.84 3.49
N TYR A 99 -6.73 8.03 4.45
CA TYR A 99 -5.32 7.66 4.31
C TYR A 99 -4.92 6.36 5.01
N ILE A 100 -5.58 6.00 6.09
CA ILE A 100 -5.34 4.72 6.78
C ILE A 100 -6.29 3.63 6.26
N LYS A 101 -7.58 3.91 6.17
CA LYS A 101 -8.58 2.96 5.67
C LYS A 101 -8.69 2.98 4.14
N CYS A 102 -8.05 3.92 3.47
CA CYS A 102 -8.03 4.06 2.01
C CYS A 102 -9.42 4.19 1.39
N MET A 103 -10.35 4.84 2.08
CA MET A 103 -11.70 5.07 1.56
C MET A 103 -11.72 6.12 0.46
N PRO A 104 -12.55 5.95 -0.60
CA PRO A 104 -12.71 6.95 -1.63
C PRO A 104 -13.55 8.12 -1.16
N PHE A 105 -13.36 9.28 -1.78
CA PHE A 105 -14.26 10.44 -1.62
C PHE A 105 -15.58 10.23 -2.37
N GLU A 106 -15.52 9.61 -3.54
CA GLU A 106 -16.67 9.36 -4.40
C GLU A 106 -16.78 7.87 -4.71
N ALA A 107 -18.02 7.36 -4.72
CA ALA A 107 -18.26 5.96 -4.96
C ALA A 107 -18.11 5.60 -6.44
N HIS A 108 -17.38 4.54 -6.71
CA HIS A 108 -17.43 3.81 -7.95
C HIS A 108 -18.19 2.50 -7.66
N TYR A 109 -19.41 2.38 -8.18
CA TYR A 109 -20.32 1.27 -7.88
C TYR A 109 -20.76 1.27 -6.39
N ASN A 110 -20.91 0.15 -5.76
CA ASN A 110 -21.42 0.02 -4.39
C ASN A 110 -20.35 0.21 -3.30
N GLU A 111 -19.32 0.99 -3.56
CA GLU A 111 -18.27 1.25 -2.58
C GLU A 111 -18.74 2.19 -1.47
N GLU A 112 -18.33 1.91 -0.24
CA GLU A 112 -18.52 2.82 0.88
C GLU A 112 -17.60 4.03 0.73
N THR A 113 -18.16 5.23 0.89
CA THR A 113 -17.42 6.49 0.83
C THR A 113 -17.25 7.08 2.23
N ILE A 114 -16.34 8.04 2.36
CA ILE A 114 -16.16 8.78 3.62
C ILE A 114 -17.46 9.49 4.01
N SER A 115 -18.20 10.04 3.04
CA SER A 115 -19.51 10.68 3.28
C SER A 115 -20.51 9.71 3.87
N THR A 116 -20.61 8.49 3.34
CA THR A 116 -21.55 7.48 3.87
C THR A 116 -21.12 6.94 5.23
N ALA A 117 -19.85 6.78 5.47
CA ALA A 117 -19.31 6.30 6.75
C ALA A 117 -19.49 7.30 7.88
N THR A 118 -19.40 8.60 7.60
CA THR A 118 -19.44 9.67 8.61
C THR A 118 -20.78 10.38 8.70
N ASN A 119 -21.65 10.21 7.71
CA ASN A 119 -22.90 10.98 7.52
C ASN A 119 -22.64 12.49 7.26
N TYR A 120 -21.43 12.87 6.89
CA TYR A 120 -21.13 14.24 6.46
C TYR A 120 -21.42 14.41 4.98
N SER A 121 -21.89 15.60 4.57
CA SER A 121 -22.06 15.91 3.16
C SER A 121 -20.73 15.88 2.41
N ILE A 122 -20.76 15.59 1.12
CA ILE A 122 -19.53 15.55 0.29
C ILE A 122 -18.75 16.86 0.36
N PRO A 123 -19.38 18.06 0.22
CA PRO A 123 -18.64 19.33 0.38
C PRO A 123 -18.02 19.49 1.76
N HIS A 124 -18.69 19.03 2.81
CA HIS A 124 -18.16 19.10 4.17
C HIS A 124 -16.95 18.18 4.35
N VAL A 125 -16.97 16.96 3.77
CA VAL A 125 -15.82 16.05 3.77
C VAL A 125 -14.60 16.71 3.12
N TYR A 126 -14.76 17.36 1.98
CA TYR A 126 -13.65 18.06 1.31
C TYR A 126 -13.12 19.23 2.13
N THR A 127 -14.00 19.96 2.82
CA THR A 127 -13.60 21.04 3.71
C THR A 127 -12.79 20.54 4.88
N LEU A 128 -13.27 19.48 5.55
CA LEU A 128 -12.57 18.84 6.67
C LEU A 128 -11.22 18.26 6.24
N HIS A 129 -11.16 17.65 5.07
CA HIS A 129 -9.91 17.14 4.49
C HIS A 129 -8.89 18.26 4.32
N ARG A 130 -9.31 19.37 3.77
CA ARG A 130 -8.43 20.55 3.56
C ARG A 130 -7.93 21.14 4.88
N GLU A 131 -8.82 21.26 5.86
CA GLU A 131 -8.44 21.74 7.20
C GLU A 131 -7.46 20.78 7.87
N GLY A 132 -7.73 19.47 7.79
CA GLY A 132 -6.84 18.46 8.33
C GLY A 132 -5.45 18.49 7.69
N LEU A 133 -5.37 18.68 6.37
CA LEU A 133 -4.08 18.80 5.67
C LEU A 133 -3.28 20.00 6.16
N LYS A 134 -3.94 21.12 6.45
CA LYS A 134 -3.27 22.32 7.00
C LYS A 134 -2.68 22.03 8.38
N GLU A 135 -3.43 21.37 9.25
CA GLU A 135 -2.94 21.01 10.59
C GLU A 135 -1.77 20.03 10.51
N VAL A 136 -1.86 19.01 9.66
CA VAL A 136 -0.76 18.08 9.42
C VAL A 136 0.48 18.82 8.92
N GLN A 137 0.31 19.77 7.98
CA GLN A 137 1.44 20.55 7.47
C GLN A 137 2.13 21.34 8.59
N GLN A 138 1.36 21.94 9.48
CA GLN A 138 1.91 22.64 10.64
C GLN A 138 2.71 21.70 11.56
N ILE A 139 2.19 20.51 11.81
CA ILE A 139 2.88 19.50 12.62
C ILE A 139 4.20 19.07 11.95
N LEU A 140 4.19 18.84 10.65
CA LEU A 140 5.40 18.47 9.90
C LEU A 140 6.44 19.59 9.90
N ASP A 141 6.01 20.83 9.75
CA ASP A 141 6.89 22.01 9.77
C ASP A 141 7.54 22.17 11.15
N GLN A 142 6.85 21.85 12.23
CA GLN A 142 7.40 21.88 13.59
C GLN A 142 8.43 20.77 13.85
N ARG A 143 8.37 19.66 13.12
CA ARG A 143 9.36 18.58 13.20
C ARG A 143 10.66 18.89 12.47
N ALA A 144 10.60 19.78 11.51
CA ALA A 144 11.76 20.13 10.69
C ALA A 144 12.79 20.99 11.46
#